data_64f88ff35611bb74abf66272176ff8e0
#
_entry.id   64f88ff35611bb74abf66272176ff8e0
#
_cell.length_a   1.000
_cell.length_b   1.000
_cell.length_c   1.000
_cell.angle_alpha   90.00
_cell.angle_beta   90.00
_cell.angle_gamma   90.00
#
_symmetry.space_group_name_H-M   'P 1'
#
loop_
_entity.id
_entity.type
_entity.pdbx_description
1 polymer ?
#
loop_
_entity_poly.entity_id
_entity_poly.type
_entity_poly.pdbx_seq_one_letter_code
_entity_poly.pdbx_strand_id
1 'polypeptide(L)'
;LNEVYFGVWQGLTYEEVFLKYPEEGNNYFYDVKNYKAENVEAENLKDALERFLKGINKILNIHKSGNILVVTHGTVFEMFINYVENNSIFDIDERTLMGNGDYKVFSYKDGKFQEERDK
;
A
#
# COMPACT_ATOMS: atom_id res chain seq x y z
N LEU A 1 3.96 -7.76 -6.32
CA LEU A 1 3.37 -6.42 -6.07
C LEU A 1 1.86 -6.47 -5.85
N ASN A 2 1.39 -7.58 -5.33
CA ASN A 2 -0.04 -7.74 -5.03
C ASN A 2 -0.50 -6.77 -3.94
N GLU A 3 -1.80 -6.50 -3.93
CA GLU A 3 -2.42 -5.73 -2.85
C GLU A 3 -2.26 -6.45 -1.51
N VAL A 4 -2.44 -5.71 -0.42
CA VAL A 4 -2.52 -6.29 0.92
C VAL A 4 -3.58 -7.37 0.93
N TYR A 5 -3.27 -8.53 1.55
CA TYR A 5 -4.25 -9.58 1.73
C TYR A 5 -5.11 -9.26 2.96
N PHE A 6 -6.41 -9.16 2.77
CA PHE A 6 -7.33 -8.74 3.82
C PHE A 6 -8.07 -9.89 4.53
N GLY A 7 -7.61 -11.13 4.35
CA GLY A 7 -8.11 -12.28 5.11
C GLY A 7 -9.61 -12.50 4.94
N VAL A 8 -10.33 -12.54 6.06
CA VAL A 8 -11.76 -12.79 6.06
C VAL A 8 -12.59 -11.67 5.42
N TRP A 9 -11.98 -10.51 5.16
CA TRP A 9 -12.66 -9.42 4.47
C TRP A 9 -12.67 -9.59 2.95
N GLN A 10 -11.89 -10.51 2.41
CA GLN A 10 -11.86 -10.75 0.97
C GLN A 10 -13.26 -11.12 0.47
N GLY A 11 -13.71 -10.40 -0.55
CA GLY A 11 -15.04 -10.61 -1.12
C GLY A 11 -16.19 -9.93 -0.38
N LEU A 12 -15.92 -9.24 0.72
CA LEU A 12 -16.96 -8.50 1.43
C LEU A 12 -17.04 -7.06 0.94
N THR A 13 -18.25 -6.49 0.99
CA THR A 13 -18.44 -5.05 0.80
C THR A 13 -18.03 -4.30 2.05
N TYR A 14 -17.85 -2.97 1.94
CA TYR A 14 -17.57 -2.12 3.11
C TYR A 14 -18.65 -2.27 4.18
N GLU A 15 -19.92 -2.27 3.74
CA GLU A 15 -21.06 -2.44 4.67
C GLU A 15 -20.96 -3.76 5.42
N GLU A 16 -20.62 -4.84 4.73
CA GLU A 16 -20.48 -6.16 5.35
C GLU A 16 -19.32 -6.20 6.34
N VAL A 17 -18.20 -5.53 6.04
CA VAL A 17 -17.08 -5.42 6.96
C VAL A 17 -17.51 -4.74 8.25
N PHE A 18 -18.20 -3.59 8.17
CA PHE A 18 -18.64 -2.87 9.35
C PHE A 18 -19.71 -3.64 10.15
N LEU A 19 -20.56 -4.40 9.47
CA LEU A 19 -21.58 -5.20 10.15
C LEU A 19 -20.98 -6.40 10.89
N LYS A 20 -20.04 -7.09 10.27
CA LYS A 20 -19.47 -8.34 10.79
C LYS A 20 -18.26 -8.11 11.68
N TYR A 21 -17.50 -7.05 11.43
CA TYR A 21 -16.23 -6.75 12.13
C TYR A 21 -16.17 -5.26 12.48
N PRO A 22 -17.11 -4.77 13.32
CA PRO A 22 -17.25 -3.32 13.55
C PRO A 22 -16.01 -2.69 14.18
N GLU A 23 -15.32 -3.37 15.08
CA GLU A 23 -14.13 -2.84 15.75
C GLU A 23 -12.96 -2.72 14.77
N GLU A 24 -12.57 -3.82 14.12
CA GLU A 24 -11.45 -3.78 13.19
C GLU A 24 -11.78 -3.01 11.92
N GLY A 25 -13.02 -3.03 11.47
CA GLY A 25 -13.46 -2.21 10.35
C GLY A 25 -13.26 -0.74 10.65
N ASN A 26 -13.71 -0.29 11.81
CA ASN A 26 -13.51 1.10 12.24
C ASN A 26 -12.02 1.44 12.38
N ASN A 27 -11.23 0.53 12.96
CA ASN A 27 -9.80 0.75 13.10
C ASN A 27 -9.12 0.90 11.74
N TYR A 28 -9.39 0.01 10.81
CA TYR A 28 -8.76 0.07 9.50
C TYR A 28 -9.11 1.35 8.74
N PHE A 29 -10.38 1.75 8.74
CA PHE A 29 -10.82 2.89 7.93
C PHE A 29 -10.60 4.24 8.60
N TYR A 30 -10.51 4.31 9.92
CA TYR A 30 -10.44 5.59 10.64
C TYR A 30 -9.31 5.68 11.65
N ASP A 31 -8.67 4.56 12.00
CA ASP A 31 -7.64 4.53 13.04
C ASP A 31 -6.66 3.37 12.78
N VAL A 32 -5.98 3.46 11.66
CA VAL A 32 -5.12 2.38 11.14
C VAL A 32 -4.04 1.95 12.12
N LYS A 33 -3.56 2.85 12.97
CA LYS A 33 -2.57 2.51 14.00
C LYS A 33 -3.05 1.38 14.92
N ASN A 34 -4.34 1.33 15.18
CA ASN A 34 -4.93 0.35 16.09
C ASN A 34 -5.53 -0.86 15.37
N TYR A 35 -5.47 -0.88 14.05
CA TYR A 35 -5.90 -2.03 13.27
C TYR A 35 -4.97 -3.21 13.49
N LYS A 36 -5.55 -4.35 13.87
CA LYS A 36 -4.83 -5.61 14.10
C LYS A 36 -5.21 -6.64 13.03
N ALA A 37 -4.35 -6.78 12.05
CA ALA A 37 -4.60 -7.67 10.92
C ALA A 37 -4.86 -9.12 11.36
N GLU A 38 -4.19 -9.59 12.41
CA GLU A 38 -4.35 -10.95 12.91
C GLU A 38 -5.79 -11.25 13.36
N ASN A 39 -6.54 -10.24 13.78
CA ASN A 39 -7.92 -10.43 14.22
C ASN A 39 -8.88 -10.73 13.07
N VAL A 40 -8.47 -10.49 11.84
CA VAL A 40 -9.26 -10.77 10.64
C VAL A 40 -8.50 -11.68 9.66
N GLU A 41 -7.49 -12.36 10.14
CA GLU A 41 -6.66 -13.30 9.38
C GLU A 41 -6.02 -12.66 8.14
N ALA A 42 -5.72 -11.37 8.24
CA ALA A 42 -5.16 -10.59 7.16
C ALA A 42 -3.63 -10.49 7.26
N GLU A 43 -3.03 -10.03 6.16
CA GLU A 43 -1.60 -9.73 6.13
C GLU A 43 -1.31 -8.49 6.97
N ASN A 44 -0.25 -8.55 7.78
CA ASN A 44 0.22 -7.38 8.53
C ASN A 44 0.69 -6.30 7.54
N LEU A 45 0.34 -5.04 7.82
CA LEU A 45 0.64 -3.95 6.88
C LEU A 45 2.14 -3.74 6.68
N LYS A 46 2.94 -3.88 7.74
CA LYS A 46 4.41 -3.80 7.60
C LYS A 46 4.96 -4.90 6.72
N ASP A 47 4.44 -6.12 6.88
CA ASP A 47 4.88 -7.25 6.06
C ASP A 47 4.50 -7.04 4.60
N ALA A 48 3.34 -6.46 4.34
CA ALA A 48 2.92 -6.12 2.98
C ALA A 48 3.88 -5.13 2.33
N LEU A 49 4.28 -4.10 3.06
CA LEU A 49 5.26 -3.13 2.57
C LEU A 49 6.62 -3.78 2.31
N GLU A 50 7.10 -4.61 3.22
CA GLU A 50 8.38 -5.32 3.02
C GLU A 50 8.34 -6.20 1.78
N ARG A 51 7.25 -6.92 1.58
CA ARG A 51 7.03 -7.75 0.39
C ARG A 51 7.06 -6.90 -0.88
N PHE A 52 6.38 -5.75 -0.86
CA PHE A 52 6.36 -4.81 -1.98
C PHE A 52 7.76 -4.30 -2.29
N LEU A 53 8.50 -3.86 -1.26
CA LEU A 53 9.87 -3.35 -1.44
C LEU A 53 10.82 -4.41 -1.98
N LYS A 54 10.68 -5.67 -1.55
CA LYS A 54 11.47 -6.76 -2.12
C LYS A 54 11.20 -6.92 -3.62
N GLY A 55 9.93 -6.83 -4.02
CA GLY A 55 9.56 -6.89 -5.44
C GLY A 55 10.16 -5.75 -6.24
N ILE A 56 10.07 -4.53 -5.73
CA ILE A 56 10.65 -3.35 -6.38
C ILE A 56 12.17 -3.49 -6.50
N ASN A 57 12.84 -3.90 -5.43
CA ASN A 57 14.30 -4.07 -5.46
C ASN A 57 14.73 -5.15 -6.46
N LYS A 58 13.96 -6.21 -6.59
CA LYS A 58 14.24 -7.25 -7.59
C LYS A 58 14.14 -6.69 -9.01
N ILE A 59 13.13 -5.87 -9.28
CA ILE A 59 12.97 -5.20 -10.58
C ILE A 59 14.17 -4.30 -10.85
N LEU A 60 14.57 -3.49 -9.87
CA LEU A 60 15.69 -2.56 -10.01
C LEU A 60 17.03 -3.28 -10.20
N ASN A 61 17.20 -4.46 -9.60
CA ASN A 61 18.41 -5.25 -9.80
C ASN A 61 18.50 -5.85 -11.19
N ILE A 62 17.37 -6.15 -11.83
CA ILE A 62 17.32 -6.68 -13.19
C ILE A 62 17.48 -5.56 -14.22
N HIS A 63 16.85 -4.42 -13.96
CA HIS A 63 16.81 -3.28 -14.90
C HIS A 63 17.58 -2.10 -14.30
N LYS A 64 18.84 -1.94 -14.76
CA LYS A 64 19.75 -0.92 -14.19
C LYS A 64 19.52 0.49 -14.75
N SER A 65 18.77 0.63 -15.82
CA SER A 65 18.51 1.94 -16.45
C SER A 65 17.23 1.88 -17.27
N GLY A 66 16.77 3.05 -17.68
CA GLY A 66 15.59 3.20 -18.53
C GLY A 66 14.33 3.46 -17.75
N ASN A 67 13.21 3.37 -18.45
CA ASN A 67 11.90 3.63 -17.87
C ASN A 67 11.16 2.31 -17.62
N ILE A 68 10.62 2.15 -16.43
CA ILE A 68 9.94 0.94 -16.02
C ILE A 68 8.51 1.30 -15.61
N LEU A 69 7.53 0.64 -16.21
CA LEU A 69 6.13 0.78 -15.80
C LEU A 69 5.82 -0.32 -14.78
N VAL A 70 5.36 0.10 -13.61
CA VAL A 70 4.93 -0.83 -12.55
C VAL A 70 3.44 -0.65 -12.34
N VAL A 71 2.69 -1.75 -12.42
CA VAL A 71 1.25 -1.74 -12.17
C VAL A 71 1.00 -2.43 -10.83
N THR A 72 0.26 -1.75 -9.95
CA THR A 72 0.00 -2.27 -8.62
C THR A 72 -1.38 -1.81 -8.12
N HIS A 73 -1.60 -1.78 -6.83
CA HIS A 73 -2.89 -1.57 -6.18
C HIS A 73 -2.83 -0.42 -5.18
N GLY A 74 -4.01 0.11 -4.82
CA GLY A 74 -4.13 1.34 -4.06
C GLY A 74 -3.48 1.36 -2.69
N THR A 75 -3.80 0.41 -1.82
CA THR A 75 -3.33 0.44 -0.42
C THR A 75 -1.83 0.23 -0.32
N VAL A 76 -1.30 -0.79 -0.99
CA VAL A 76 0.14 -1.06 -0.92
C VAL A 76 0.95 0.05 -1.58
N PHE A 77 0.40 0.69 -2.63
CA PHE A 77 1.06 1.83 -3.25
C PHE A 77 1.08 3.05 -2.33
N GLU A 78 0.00 3.31 -1.62
CA GLU A 78 -0.05 4.41 -0.64
C GLU A 78 0.98 4.22 0.47
N MET A 79 1.17 2.99 0.94
CA MET A 79 2.22 2.69 1.91
C MET A 79 3.61 2.94 1.33
N PHE A 80 3.82 2.62 0.06
CA PHE A 80 5.09 2.89 -0.63
C PHE A 80 5.35 4.40 -0.72
N ILE A 81 4.33 5.19 -1.07
CA ILE A 81 4.45 6.65 -1.12
C ILE A 81 4.84 7.20 0.26
N ASN A 82 4.17 6.75 1.32
CA ASN A 82 4.49 7.15 2.68
C ASN A 82 5.93 6.79 3.06
N TYR A 83 6.38 5.61 2.65
CA TYR A 83 7.75 5.17 2.87
C TYR A 83 8.76 6.11 2.18
N VAL A 84 8.52 6.45 0.91
CA VAL A 84 9.41 7.34 0.14
C VAL A 84 9.45 8.74 0.75
N GLU A 85 8.32 9.24 1.25
CA GLU A 85 8.20 10.58 1.83
C GLU A 85 8.57 10.63 3.32
N ASN A 86 9.00 9.51 3.91
CA ASN A 86 9.31 9.38 5.33
C ASN A 86 8.13 9.66 6.25
N ASN A 87 6.92 9.44 5.77
CA ASN A 87 5.70 9.49 6.57
C ASN A 87 5.42 8.12 7.19
N SER A 88 4.55 8.07 8.20
CA SER A 88 4.11 6.81 8.75
C SER A 88 3.36 5.99 7.70
N ILE A 89 3.62 4.70 7.61
CA ILE A 89 2.87 3.81 6.72
C ILE A 89 1.41 3.71 7.14
N PHE A 90 1.09 4.13 8.36
CA PHE A 90 -0.28 4.16 8.88
C PHE A 90 -1.03 5.43 8.53
N ASP A 91 -0.40 6.37 7.81
CA ASP A 91 -1.08 7.56 7.26
C ASP A 91 -1.83 7.19 5.98
N ILE A 92 -2.68 6.18 6.07
CA ILE A 92 -3.51 5.70 4.97
C ILE A 92 -4.93 6.16 5.21
N ASP A 93 -5.54 6.75 4.18
CA ASP A 93 -6.97 7.03 4.19
C ASP A 93 -7.60 6.37 2.97
N GLU A 94 -8.31 5.27 3.21
CA GLU A 94 -8.98 4.50 2.15
C GLU A 94 -9.97 5.35 1.35
N ARG A 95 -10.43 6.46 1.92
CA ARG A 95 -11.37 7.37 1.25
C ARG A 95 -10.68 8.28 0.24
N THR A 96 -9.36 8.42 0.32
CA THR A 96 -8.59 9.33 -0.53
C THR A 96 -7.48 8.64 -1.31
N LEU A 97 -7.52 7.31 -1.42
CA LEU A 97 -6.57 6.57 -2.25
C LEU A 97 -6.67 6.99 -3.71
N MET A 98 -5.57 6.85 -4.41
CA MET A 98 -5.55 7.10 -5.86
C MET A 98 -6.58 6.23 -6.57
N GLY A 99 -7.27 6.82 -7.53
CA GLY A 99 -8.24 6.10 -8.34
C GLY A 99 -7.60 5.15 -9.34
N ASN A 100 -8.42 4.29 -9.92
CA ASN A 100 -7.97 3.38 -10.97
C ASN A 100 -7.43 4.16 -12.16
N GLY A 101 -6.27 3.77 -12.64
CA GLY A 101 -5.63 4.44 -13.77
C GLY A 101 -4.79 5.66 -13.39
N ASP A 102 -4.83 6.11 -12.15
CA ASP A 102 -3.93 7.16 -11.67
C ASP A 102 -2.50 6.63 -11.56
N TYR A 103 -1.55 7.53 -11.69
CA TYR A 103 -0.14 7.15 -11.64
C TYR A 103 0.70 8.22 -10.96
N LYS A 104 1.89 7.78 -10.51
CA LYS A 104 2.96 8.68 -10.07
C LYS A 104 4.26 8.22 -10.70
N VAL A 105 5.17 9.17 -10.88
CA VAL A 105 6.48 8.91 -11.47
C VAL A 105 7.54 9.11 -10.38
N PHE A 106 8.44 8.13 -10.27
CA PHE A 106 9.56 8.20 -9.34
C PHE A 106 10.87 8.02 -10.11
N SER A 107 11.89 8.76 -9.71
CA SER A 107 13.25 8.43 -10.10
C SER A 107 13.89 7.61 -8.99
N TYR A 108 14.83 6.74 -9.39
CA TYR A 108 15.60 5.94 -8.44
C TYR A 108 17.07 6.11 -8.75
N LYS A 109 17.83 6.58 -7.76
CA LYS A 109 19.27 6.78 -7.90
C LYS A 109 19.96 6.59 -6.56
N ASP A 110 21.07 5.85 -6.56
CA ASP A 110 21.91 5.65 -5.38
C ASP A 110 21.12 5.13 -4.17
N GLY A 111 20.19 4.21 -4.40
CA GLY A 111 19.39 3.59 -3.35
C GLY A 111 18.21 4.42 -2.88
N LYS A 112 17.92 5.54 -3.53
CA LYS A 112 16.86 6.46 -3.09
C LYS A 112 15.82 6.70 -4.18
N PHE A 113 14.56 6.74 -3.75
CA PHE A 113 13.43 7.12 -4.61
C PHE A 113 13.10 8.59 -4.41
N GLN A 114 12.73 9.25 -5.48
CA GLN A 114 12.22 10.61 -5.44
C GLN A 114 11.04 10.73 -6.39
N GLU A 115 9.92 11.24 -5.89
CA GLU A 115 8.77 11.48 -6.75
C GLU A 115 9.07 12.64 -7.70
N GLU A 116 8.81 12.41 -8.99
CA GLU A 116 8.91 13.44 -10.01
C GLU A 116 7.53 14.06 -10.18
N ARG A 117 7.46 15.37 -9.98
CA ARG A 117 6.19 16.10 -10.07
C ARG A 117 6.18 16.95 -11.32
N ASP A 118 5.04 16.96 -12.00
CA ASP A 118 4.84 17.87 -13.12
C ASP A 118 4.88 19.31 -12.61
N LYS A 119 5.52 20.15 -13.40
CA LYS A 119 5.65 21.57 -13.06
C LYS A 119 4.57 22.38 -13.74
#